data_194ee988ede7505a00786bc6fbc60878
#
_entry.id   194ee988ede7505a00786bc6fbc60878
#
_cell.length_a   1.000
_cell.length_b   1.000
_cell.length_c   1.000
_cell.angle_alpha   90.00
_cell.angle_beta   90.00
_cell.angle_gamma   90.00
#
_symmetry.space_group_name_H-M   'P 1'
#
loop_
_entity.id
_entity.type
_entity.pdbx_description
1 polymer ?
#
loop_
_entity_poly.entity_id
_entity_poly.type
_entity_poly.pdbx_seq_one_letter_code
_entity_poly.pdbx_strand_id
1 'polypeptide(L)'
;YEIASCLVGSEMCIRDRHWGSQFRDDPIMTTESGEPWPYNYGKTLTHGTYNVYYFLQKSYNTLPAQLCQTLTPEAVYDFCTEKLGMQLDPADKALAPLSLGALTYGITLENLVNAYIPYGNEGIYNEAHIITKIEDGAQNIIYENDGNPREAVSDETAWVMNRLLKNVVENGTGTAAKLNNKVLCGKTGTTDNWYDETFVGMTRDFVSGITIGYKYNNDALNLPSSI
;
A
#
# COMPACT_ATOMS: atom_id res chain seq x y z
N TYR A 1 4.09 6.67 2.24
CA TYR A 1 2.77 7.15 1.89
C TYR A 1 2.25 6.62 0.56
N GLU A 2 3.05 6.51 -0.49
CA GLU A 2 2.65 5.97 -1.81
C GLU A 2 2.20 4.49 -1.79
N ILE A 3 2.43 3.78 -0.70
CA ILE A 3 1.98 2.38 -0.52
C ILE A 3 0.45 2.29 -0.49
N ALA A 4 -0.25 3.32 -0.02
CA ALA A 4 -1.71 3.38 -0.02
C ALA A 4 -2.32 3.22 -1.43
N SER A 5 -1.61 3.63 -2.49
CA SER A 5 -2.07 3.48 -3.87
C SER A 5 -2.37 2.04 -4.27
N CYS A 6 -1.64 1.06 -3.71
CA CYS A 6 -1.89 -0.36 -3.96
C CYS A 6 -3.18 -0.82 -3.31
N LEU A 7 -3.44 -0.36 -2.08
CA LEU A 7 -4.60 -0.75 -1.28
C LEU A 7 -5.89 -0.23 -1.94
N VAL A 8 -5.89 1.04 -2.36
CA VAL A 8 -7.01 1.63 -3.13
C VAL A 8 -7.18 0.94 -4.48
N GLY A 9 -6.08 0.53 -5.13
CA GLY A 9 -6.11 -0.20 -6.40
C GLY A 9 -6.78 -1.58 -6.30
N SER A 10 -6.63 -2.28 -5.16
CA SER A 10 -7.30 -3.57 -4.96
C SER A 10 -8.81 -3.43 -4.80
N GLU A 11 -9.29 -2.44 -4.06
CA GLU A 11 -10.73 -2.14 -3.96
C GLU A 11 -11.33 -1.80 -5.35
N MET A 12 -10.58 -1.12 -6.20
CA MET A 12 -10.99 -0.86 -7.58
C MET A 12 -11.24 -2.16 -8.37
N CYS A 13 -10.38 -3.16 -8.24
CA CYS A 13 -10.53 -4.44 -8.95
C CYS A 13 -11.80 -5.20 -8.53
N ILE A 14 -12.27 -5.01 -7.30
CA ILE A 14 -13.51 -5.61 -6.79
C ILE A 14 -14.77 -5.01 -7.46
N ARG A 15 -14.70 -3.77 -7.98
CA ARG A 15 -15.85 -3.01 -8.50
C ARG A 15 -15.82 -2.82 -10.03
N ASP A 16 -15.69 -3.92 -10.80
CA ASP A 16 -15.82 -3.96 -12.28
C ASP A 16 -14.79 -3.15 -13.09
N ARG A 17 -13.67 -2.75 -12.48
CA ARG A 17 -12.55 -2.14 -13.21
C ARG A 17 -11.37 -3.11 -13.24
N HIS A 18 -10.57 -3.04 -14.29
CA HIS A 18 -9.41 -3.92 -14.43
C HIS A 18 -8.11 -3.13 -14.61
N TRP A 19 -6.99 -3.77 -14.40
CA TRP A 19 -5.64 -3.20 -14.48
C TRP A 19 -5.30 -2.51 -15.81
N GLY A 20 -6.02 -2.83 -16.89
CA GLY A 20 -5.92 -2.17 -18.19
C GLY A 20 -6.81 -0.93 -18.34
N SER A 21 -7.66 -0.61 -17.36
CA SER A 21 -8.46 0.62 -17.37
C SER A 21 -7.58 1.85 -17.47
N GLN A 22 -8.00 2.82 -18.29
CA GLN A 22 -7.22 4.03 -18.55
C GLN A 22 -7.74 5.21 -17.74
N PHE A 23 -6.81 6.00 -17.24
CA PHE A 23 -7.04 7.22 -16.47
C PHE A 23 -6.16 8.34 -16.96
N ARG A 24 -6.57 9.58 -16.78
CA ARG A 24 -5.74 10.74 -17.05
C ARG A 24 -4.91 11.09 -15.81
N ASP A 25 -3.68 11.50 -16.04
CA ASP A 25 -2.81 12.05 -15.01
C ASP A 25 -3.16 13.51 -14.72
N ASP A 26 -4.38 13.71 -14.21
CA ASP A 26 -4.94 15.02 -13.88
C ASP A 26 -5.23 15.12 -12.37
N PRO A 27 -5.10 16.31 -11.78
CA PRO A 27 -5.50 16.57 -10.40
C PRO A 27 -7.03 16.46 -10.29
N ILE A 28 -7.53 16.19 -9.08
CA ILE A 28 -8.96 16.07 -8.82
C ILE A 28 -9.57 17.36 -8.27
N MET A 29 -8.73 18.27 -7.77
CA MET A 29 -9.17 19.57 -7.23
C MET A 29 -8.03 20.59 -7.26
N THR A 30 -8.39 21.83 -6.93
CA THR A 30 -7.43 22.90 -6.63
C THR A 30 -7.53 23.22 -5.14
N THR A 31 -6.40 23.36 -4.47
CA THR A 31 -6.34 23.74 -3.06
C THR A 31 -6.74 25.19 -2.84
N GLU A 32 -6.96 25.60 -1.60
CA GLU A 32 -7.24 27.00 -1.24
C GLU A 32 -6.13 27.97 -1.67
N SER A 33 -4.88 27.47 -1.75
CA SER A 33 -3.73 28.24 -2.25
C SER A 33 -3.65 28.35 -3.78
N GLY A 34 -4.61 27.73 -4.52
CA GLY A 34 -4.63 27.73 -5.97
C GLY A 34 -3.76 26.66 -6.63
N GLU A 35 -3.13 25.77 -5.86
CA GLU A 35 -2.31 24.70 -6.38
C GLU A 35 -3.15 23.46 -6.77
N PRO A 36 -2.81 22.76 -7.87
CA PRO A 36 -3.47 21.51 -8.22
C PRO A 36 -3.19 20.42 -7.19
N TRP A 37 -4.20 19.58 -6.88
CA TRP A 37 -4.04 18.45 -5.96
C TRP A 37 -4.74 17.19 -6.48
N PRO A 38 -4.11 16.01 -6.34
CA PRO A 38 -2.69 15.82 -6.02
C PRO A 38 -1.80 16.14 -7.24
N TYR A 39 -0.52 16.26 -7.00
CA TYR A 39 0.52 16.23 -8.03
C TYR A 39 1.45 15.03 -7.77
N ASN A 40 2.18 14.63 -8.81
CA ASN A 40 3.19 13.59 -8.72
C ASN A 40 4.50 14.15 -8.15
N TYR A 41 5.47 13.28 -7.90
CA TYR A 41 6.80 13.68 -7.44
C TYR A 41 7.37 14.84 -8.28
N GLY A 42 8.00 15.80 -7.59
CA GLY A 42 8.52 17.02 -8.21
C GLY A 42 7.44 18.00 -8.69
N LYS A 43 6.23 17.94 -8.13
CA LYS A 43 5.06 18.76 -8.53
C LYS A 43 4.72 18.66 -10.02
N THR A 44 4.87 17.46 -10.59
CA THR A 44 4.65 17.21 -12.02
C THR A 44 3.24 16.69 -12.29
N LEU A 45 2.72 17.02 -13.47
CA LEU A 45 1.51 16.44 -14.06
C LEU A 45 1.79 16.29 -15.56
N THR A 46 1.54 15.10 -16.09
CA THR A 46 1.79 14.84 -17.54
C THR A 46 0.57 15.15 -18.38
N HIS A 47 -0.63 15.17 -17.77
CA HIS A 47 -1.91 15.27 -18.45
C HIS A 47 -2.15 14.18 -19.52
N GLY A 48 -1.30 13.14 -19.50
CA GLY A 48 -1.40 11.97 -20.36
C GLY A 48 -2.44 10.98 -19.88
N THR A 49 -2.78 10.02 -20.74
CA THR A 49 -3.69 8.91 -20.41
C THR A 49 -2.88 7.63 -20.31
N TYR A 50 -2.97 6.95 -19.18
CA TYR A 50 -2.24 5.74 -18.87
C TYR A 50 -3.15 4.70 -18.21
N ASN A 51 -2.73 3.42 -18.25
CA ASN A 51 -3.41 2.37 -17.51
C ASN A 51 -2.90 2.28 -16.06
N VAL A 52 -3.64 1.55 -15.22
CA VAL A 52 -3.30 1.33 -13.79
C VAL A 52 -1.88 0.79 -13.61
N TYR A 53 -1.47 -0.10 -14.52
CA TYR A 53 -0.13 -0.70 -14.54
C TYR A 53 0.99 0.36 -14.58
N TYR A 54 0.84 1.37 -15.44
CA TYR A 54 1.81 2.45 -15.57
C TYR A 54 1.79 3.40 -14.35
N PHE A 55 0.59 3.74 -13.85
CA PHE A 55 0.48 4.59 -12.66
C PHE A 55 1.19 3.98 -11.45
N LEU A 56 0.96 2.69 -11.18
CA LEU A 56 1.64 2.00 -10.08
C LEU A 56 3.15 1.92 -10.29
N GLN A 57 3.58 1.61 -11.52
CA GLN A 57 5.00 1.57 -11.90
C GLN A 57 5.73 2.88 -11.60
N LYS A 58 5.08 4.01 -11.91
CA LYS A 58 5.62 5.35 -11.72
C LYS A 58 5.32 5.94 -10.34
N SER A 59 4.49 5.26 -9.56
CA SER A 59 4.00 5.76 -8.27
C SER A 59 3.31 7.13 -8.37
N TYR A 60 2.49 7.31 -9.40
CA TYR A 60 1.75 8.55 -9.61
C TYR A 60 0.61 8.68 -8.60
N ASN A 61 0.46 9.86 -8.04
CA ASN A 61 -0.49 10.19 -6.98
C ASN A 61 -1.91 10.46 -7.48
N THR A 62 -2.06 10.85 -8.73
CA THR A 62 -3.35 11.27 -9.30
C THR A 62 -4.34 10.13 -9.40
N LEU A 63 -3.90 8.92 -9.76
CA LEU A 63 -4.78 7.75 -9.85
C LEU A 63 -5.37 7.35 -8.49
N PRO A 64 -4.58 7.10 -7.43
CA PRO A 64 -5.17 6.71 -6.14
C PRO A 64 -6.14 7.75 -5.60
N ALA A 65 -5.90 9.05 -5.83
CA ALA A 65 -6.84 10.10 -5.45
C ALA A 65 -8.15 10.03 -6.25
N GLN A 66 -8.09 9.85 -7.58
CA GLN A 66 -9.27 9.66 -8.43
C GLN A 66 -10.07 8.41 -8.04
N LEU A 67 -9.37 7.31 -7.74
CA LEU A 67 -10.02 6.07 -7.28
C LEU A 67 -10.69 6.26 -5.91
N CYS A 68 -9.98 6.83 -4.94
CA CYS A 68 -10.52 7.10 -3.61
C CYS A 68 -11.74 8.04 -3.67
N GLN A 69 -11.71 9.06 -4.55
CA GLN A 69 -12.87 9.92 -4.79
C GLN A 69 -14.04 9.15 -5.39
N THR A 70 -13.79 8.25 -6.35
CA THR A 70 -14.83 7.47 -7.04
C THR A 70 -15.45 6.41 -6.13
N LEU A 71 -14.64 5.74 -5.31
CA LEU A 71 -15.06 4.67 -4.40
C LEU A 71 -15.66 5.23 -3.09
N THR A 72 -15.40 6.44 -2.78
CA THR A 72 -15.60 7.21 -1.54
C THR A 72 -14.55 6.89 -0.45
N PRO A 73 -14.08 7.88 0.29
CA PRO A 73 -13.15 7.65 1.40
C PRO A 73 -13.68 6.69 2.46
N GLU A 74 -15.00 6.68 2.69
CA GLU A 74 -15.63 5.76 3.63
C GLU A 74 -15.45 4.29 3.22
N ALA A 75 -15.78 3.95 1.98
CA ALA A 75 -15.62 2.58 1.48
C ALA A 75 -14.16 2.12 1.48
N VAL A 76 -13.22 3.00 1.14
CA VAL A 76 -11.79 2.70 1.19
C VAL A 76 -11.31 2.50 2.62
N TYR A 77 -11.76 3.34 3.56
CA TYR A 77 -11.44 3.21 4.98
C TYR A 77 -11.94 1.87 5.54
N ASP A 78 -13.21 1.54 5.28
CA ASP A 78 -13.82 0.29 5.75
C ASP A 78 -13.11 -0.94 5.14
N PHE A 79 -12.74 -0.89 3.87
CA PHE A 79 -11.93 -1.94 3.26
C PHE A 79 -10.55 -2.10 3.94
N CYS A 80 -9.85 -1.00 4.18
CA CYS A 80 -8.54 -1.04 4.83
C CYS A 80 -8.62 -1.57 6.25
N THR A 81 -9.63 -1.18 7.02
CA THR A 81 -9.78 -1.59 8.43
C THR A 81 -10.37 -2.98 8.58
N GLU A 82 -11.46 -3.30 7.87
CA GLU A 82 -12.19 -4.56 8.04
C GLU A 82 -11.55 -5.72 7.27
N LYS A 83 -11.08 -5.46 6.05
CA LYS A 83 -10.53 -6.49 5.18
C LYS A 83 -9.03 -6.68 5.36
N LEU A 84 -8.28 -5.59 5.41
CA LEU A 84 -6.82 -5.61 5.50
C LEU A 84 -6.29 -5.49 6.94
N GLY A 85 -7.17 -5.31 7.94
CA GLY A 85 -6.79 -5.23 9.35
C GLY A 85 -5.96 -4.00 9.73
N MET A 86 -6.01 -2.93 8.91
CA MET A 86 -5.26 -1.72 9.19
C MET A 86 -5.83 -0.95 10.36
N GLN A 87 -4.96 -0.48 11.24
CA GLN A 87 -5.32 0.35 12.39
C GLN A 87 -5.25 1.83 11.99
N LEU A 88 -6.36 2.38 11.54
CA LEU A 88 -6.48 3.77 11.08
C LEU A 88 -7.30 4.61 12.07
N ASP A 89 -6.96 5.90 12.21
CA ASP A 89 -7.77 6.83 12.98
C ASP A 89 -9.06 7.18 12.21
N PRO A 90 -10.21 7.36 12.88
CA PRO A 90 -11.43 7.84 12.21
C PRO A 90 -11.28 9.15 11.45
N ALA A 91 -10.34 10.02 11.83
CA ALA A 91 -10.00 11.25 11.10
C ALA A 91 -9.37 10.98 9.72
N ASP A 92 -8.84 9.76 9.52
CA ASP A 92 -8.25 9.34 8.22
C ASP A 92 -9.30 9.00 7.15
N LYS A 93 -10.61 9.05 7.46
CA LYS A 93 -11.70 8.94 6.47
C LYS A 93 -11.76 10.15 5.55
N ALA A 94 -10.68 10.40 4.83
CA ALA A 94 -10.53 11.54 3.92
C ALA A 94 -9.65 11.18 2.72
N LEU A 95 -9.72 12.00 1.66
CA LEU A 95 -9.00 11.71 0.41
C LEU A 95 -7.50 11.63 0.60
N ALA A 96 -6.87 12.59 1.25
CA ALA A 96 -5.41 12.65 1.37
C ALA A 96 -4.84 11.49 2.23
N PRO A 97 -5.38 11.19 3.43
CA PRO A 97 -4.92 10.05 4.21
C PRO A 97 -4.99 8.73 3.45
N LEU A 98 -6.14 8.43 2.85
CA LEU A 98 -6.39 7.12 2.24
C LEU A 98 -5.74 6.95 0.87
N SER A 99 -5.63 8.01 0.07
CA SER A 99 -5.05 7.91 -1.26
C SER A 99 -3.54 8.10 -1.29
N LEU A 100 -3.00 8.97 -0.44
CA LEU A 100 -1.59 9.34 -0.42
C LEU A 100 -0.86 8.91 0.87
N GLY A 101 -1.60 8.38 1.85
CA GLY A 101 -1.02 7.91 3.10
C GLY A 101 -0.64 9.04 4.08
N ALA A 102 -1.26 10.22 3.96
CA ALA A 102 -1.08 11.32 4.91
C ALA A 102 -1.88 11.07 6.20
N LEU A 103 -1.61 9.91 6.85
CA LEU A 103 -2.34 9.44 8.02
C LEU A 103 -2.06 10.29 9.25
N THR A 104 -3.08 10.46 10.09
CA THR A 104 -3.04 11.30 11.31
C THR A 104 -1.92 10.89 12.26
N TYR A 105 -1.76 9.58 12.50
CA TYR A 105 -0.71 9.03 13.39
C TYR A 105 0.28 8.12 12.66
N GLY A 106 0.22 8.06 11.32
CA GLY A 106 1.01 7.10 10.55
C GLY A 106 0.49 5.67 10.72
N ILE A 107 1.33 4.70 10.37
CA ILE A 107 1.05 3.26 10.50
C ILE A 107 2.32 2.54 10.92
N THR A 108 2.22 1.53 11.77
CA THR A 108 3.37 0.70 12.12
C THR A 108 3.78 -0.17 10.93
N LEU A 109 5.07 -0.48 10.82
CA LEU A 109 5.57 -1.35 9.76
C LEU A 109 4.91 -2.74 9.80
N GLU A 110 4.69 -3.28 10.99
CA GLU A 110 3.99 -4.54 11.20
C GLU A 110 2.57 -4.51 10.61
N ASN A 111 1.79 -3.48 10.95
CA ASN A 111 0.42 -3.35 10.46
C ASN A 111 0.38 -3.14 8.93
N LEU A 112 1.35 -2.39 8.39
CA LEU A 112 1.50 -2.21 6.95
C LEU A 112 1.84 -3.53 6.24
N VAL A 113 2.80 -4.31 6.75
CA VAL A 113 3.18 -5.61 6.19
C VAL A 113 2.00 -6.59 6.24
N ASN A 114 1.24 -6.60 7.34
CA ASN A 114 0.04 -7.42 7.48
C ASN A 114 -1.02 -7.11 6.40
N ALA A 115 -1.19 -5.84 6.04
CA ALA A 115 -2.13 -5.44 4.98
C ALA A 115 -1.75 -5.97 3.58
N TYR A 116 -0.50 -6.39 3.37
CA TYR A 116 -0.04 -7.02 2.13
C TYR A 116 -0.19 -8.54 2.10
N ILE A 117 -0.42 -9.20 3.24
CA ILE A 117 -0.55 -10.66 3.33
C ILE A 117 -1.56 -11.22 2.33
N PRO A 118 -2.78 -10.67 2.15
CA PRO A 118 -3.75 -11.21 1.21
C PRO A 118 -3.23 -11.33 -0.22
N TYR A 119 -2.40 -10.40 -0.66
CA TYR A 119 -1.87 -10.43 -2.03
C TYR A 119 -0.83 -11.53 -2.24
N GLY A 120 -0.12 -11.95 -1.19
CA GLY A 120 0.80 -13.09 -1.22
C GLY A 120 0.16 -14.43 -0.84
N ASN A 121 -1.10 -14.43 -0.40
CA ASN A 121 -1.79 -15.56 0.19
C ASN A 121 -3.19 -15.79 -0.44
N GLU A 122 -3.27 -15.76 -1.78
CA GLU A 122 -4.47 -16.08 -2.55
C GLU A 122 -5.74 -15.31 -2.10
N GLY A 123 -5.56 -14.08 -1.63
CA GLY A 123 -6.63 -13.21 -1.16
C GLY A 123 -7.01 -13.37 0.32
N ILE A 124 -6.39 -14.31 1.03
CA ILE A 124 -6.68 -14.60 2.43
C ILE A 124 -5.81 -13.74 3.34
N TYR A 125 -6.46 -12.91 4.15
CA TYR A 125 -5.82 -12.23 5.27
C TYR A 125 -5.59 -13.22 6.40
N ASN A 126 -4.42 -13.16 7.00
CA ASN A 126 -4.08 -13.90 8.21
C ASN A 126 -3.28 -12.97 9.12
N GLU A 127 -3.78 -12.74 10.31
CA GLU A 127 -3.12 -11.85 11.26
C GLU A 127 -1.77 -12.43 11.70
N ALA A 128 -0.70 -11.65 11.54
CA ALA A 128 0.62 -12.08 11.96
C ALA A 128 0.67 -12.22 13.49
N HIS A 129 1.24 -13.32 13.96
CA HIS A 129 1.38 -13.62 15.37
C HIS A 129 2.67 -14.40 15.63
N ILE A 130 3.20 -14.29 16.84
CA ILE A 130 4.46 -14.93 17.24
C ILE A 130 4.17 -16.27 17.93
N ILE A 131 3.05 -16.35 18.68
CA ILE A 131 2.68 -17.53 19.44
C ILE A 131 1.51 -18.21 18.73
N THR A 132 1.74 -19.42 18.23
CA THR A 132 0.70 -20.24 17.59
C THR A 132 -0.01 -21.12 18.59
N LYS A 133 0.72 -21.62 19.64
CA LYS A 133 0.15 -22.56 20.59
C LYS A 133 0.90 -22.51 21.92
N ILE A 134 0.18 -22.68 23.04
CA ILE A 134 0.73 -22.91 24.36
C ILE A 134 0.10 -24.19 24.94
N GLU A 135 0.92 -25.10 25.46
CA GLU A 135 0.51 -26.33 26.10
C GLU A 135 1.01 -26.41 27.56
N ASP A 136 0.27 -27.08 28.40
CA ASP A 136 0.72 -27.43 29.76
C ASP A 136 1.66 -28.64 29.77
N GLY A 137 2.18 -28.99 30.94
CA GLY A 137 3.06 -30.16 31.12
C GLY A 137 2.41 -31.52 30.83
N ALA A 138 1.10 -31.60 30.69
CA ALA A 138 0.32 -32.75 30.30
C ALA A 138 -0.13 -32.72 28.84
N GLN A 139 0.41 -31.77 28.02
CA GLN A 139 0.08 -31.56 26.62
C GLN A 139 -1.38 -31.09 26.39
N ASN A 140 -2.07 -30.54 27.38
CA ASN A 140 -3.32 -29.87 27.13
C ASN A 140 -3.09 -28.51 26.53
N ILE A 141 -3.87 -28.17 25.48
CA ILE A 141 -3.81 -26.86 24.84
C ILE A 141 -4.43 -25.82 25.78
N ILE A 142 -3.61 -24.82 26.19
CA ILE A 142 -4.04 -23.67 26.99
C ILE A 142 -4.43 -22.50 26.08
N TYR A 143 -3.72 -22.36 24.94
CA TYR A 143 -3.92 -21.30 23.97
C TYR A 143 -3.59 -21.80 22.57
N GLU A 144 -4.40 -21.41 21.61
CA GLU A 144 -4.16 -21.64 20.19
C GLU A 144 -4.57 -20.40 19.39
N ASN A 145 -3.74 -20.01 18.42
CA ASN A 145 -3.97 -18.90 17.54
C ASN A 145 -3.67 -19.33 16.11
N ASP A 146 -4.68 -19.29 15.25
CA ASP A 146 -4.61 -19.61 13.84
C ASP A 146 -4.43 -18.35 12.93
N GLY A 147 -4.35 -17.15 13.54
CA GLY A 147 -4.26 -15.88 12.85
C GLY A 147 -5.59 -15.38 12.28
N ASN A 148 -6.72 -15.99 12.67
CA ASN A 148 -8.06 -15.56 12.24
C ASN A 148 -8.18 -15.38 10.71
N PRO A 149 -7.97 -16.43 9.91
CA PRO A 149 -7.95 -16.35 8.45
C PRO A 149 -9.33 -15.94 7.90
N ARG A 150 -9.32 -14.96 6.99
CA ARG A 150 -10.53 -14.50 6.30
C ARG A 150 -10.22 -14.03 4.90
N GLU A 151 -11.18 -14.17 4.01
CA GLU A 151 -11.08 -13.61 2.65
C GLU A 151 -11.13 -12.07 2.73
N ALA A 152 -10.05 -11.44 2.27
CA ALA A 152 -9.96 -9.99 2.14
C ALA A 152 -10.29 -9.54 0.71
N VAL A 153 -9.74 -10.25 -0.27
CA VAL A 153 -9.98 -10.07 -1.72
C VAL A 153 -10.07 -11.44 -2.38
N SER A 154 -10.63 -11.51 -3.60
CA SER A 154 -10.59 -12.77 -4.35
C SER A 154 -9.16 -13.14 -4.78
N ASP A 155 -8.94 -14.41 -5.09
CA ASP A 155 -7.64 -14.90 -5.59
C ASP A 155 -7.26 -14.25 -6.92
N GLU A 156 -8.22 -13.95 -7.80
CA GLU A 156 -7.99 -13.22 -9.05
C GLU A 156 -7.50 -11.79 -8.76
N THR A 157 -8.11 -11.10 -7.78
CA THR A 157 -7.68 -9.76 -7.38
C THR A 157 -6.27 -9.80 -6.80
N ALA A 158 -5.97 -10.77 -5.94
CA ALA A 158 -4.63 -10.97 -5.40
C ALA A 158 -3.61 -11.24 -6.51
N TRP A 159 -3.96 -12.09 -7.48
CA TRP A 159 -3.12 -12.38 -8.64
C TRP A 159 -2.83 -11.14 -9.49
N VAL A 160 -3.86 -10.33 -9.78
CA VAL A 160 -3.70 -9.06 -10.52
C VAL A 160 -2.78 -8.12 -9.77
N MET A 161 -2.99 -7.93 -8.46
CA MET A 161 -2.15 -7.07 -7.63
C MET A 161 -0.70 -7.53 -7.62
N ASN A 162 -0.43 -8.84 -7.55
CA ASN A 162 0.92 -9.37 -7.68
C ASN A 162 1.59 -8.99 -9.01
N ARG A 163 0.85 -9.00 -10.12
CA ARG A 163 1.38 -8.57 -11.42
C ARG A 163 1.72 -7.09 -11.47
N LEU A 164 0.87 -6.26 -10.88
CA LEU A 164 1.10 -4.82 -10.76
C LEU A 164 2.33 -4.54 -9.89
N LEU A 165 2.43 -5.18 -8.72
CA LEU A 165 3.54 -5.01 -7.77
C LEU A 165 4.86 -5.59 -8.31
N LYS A 166 4.81 -6.68 -9.05
CA LYS A 166 5.97 -7.23 -9.77
C LYS A 166 6.54 -6.20 -10.74
N ASN A 167 5.68 -5.51 -11.51
CA ASN A 167 6.11 -4.49 -12.45
C ASN A 167 6.79 -3.30 -11.78
N VAL A 168 6.36 -2.91 -10.59
CA VAL A 168 7.03 -1.86 -9.80
C VAL A 168 8.48 -2.23 -9.51
N VAL A 169 8.74 -3.51 -9.20
CA VAL A 169 10.10 -4.02 -8.92
C VAL A 169 10.89 -4.26 -10.22
N GLU A 170 10.26 -4.70 -11.29
CA GLU A 170 10.97 -5.00 -12.54
C GLU A 170 11.30 -3.75 -13.37
N ASN A 171 10.41 -2.76 -13.39
CA ASN A 171 10.47 -1.64 -14.35
C ASN A 171 10.14 -0.28 -13.71
N GLY A 172 9.85 -0.22 -12.42
CA GLY A 172 9.36 0.97 -11.74
C GLY A 172 10.29 1.48 -10.63
N THR A 173 9.69 2.08 -9.61
CA THR A 173 10.40 2.70 -8.49
C THR A 173 11.12 1.70 -7.59
N GLY A 174 10.75 0.42 -7.62
CA GLY A 174 11.34 -0.65 -6.79
C GLY A 174 12.49 -1.42 -7.44
N THR A 175 13.09 -0.97 -8.53
CA THR A 175 14.11 -1.72 -9.29
C THR A 175 15.36 -2.06 -8.48
N ALA A 176 15.72 -1.25 -7.49
CA ALA A 176 16.86 -1.53 -6.60
C ALA A 176 16.64 -2.77 -5.71
N ALA A 177 15.40 -3.16 -5.46
CA ALA A 177 15.06 -4.34 -4.67
C ALA A 177 15.02 -5.65 -5.50
N LYS A 178 15.24 -5.60 -6.79
CA LYS A 178 15.14 -6.76 -7.69
C LYS A 178 16.06 -7.90 -7.26
N LEU A 179 15.51 -9.11 -7.18
CA LEU A 179 16.26 -10.32 -6.85
C LEU A 179 16.67 -11.07 -8.13
N ASN A 180 17.90 -11.61 -8.16
CA ASN A 180 18.45 -12.26 -9.35
C ASN A 180 17.75 -13.59 -9.74
N ASN A 181 17.27 -14.35 -8.75
CA ASN A 181 16.74 -15.70 -8.98
C ASN A 181 15.35 -15.94 -8.38
N LYS A 182 14.64 -14.86 -7.98
CA LYS A 182 13.32 -14.97 -7.40
C LYS A 182 12.44 -13.83 -7.91
N VAL A 183 11.16 -14.13 -8.08
CA VAL A 183 10.16 -13.08 -8.31
C VAL A 183 9.92 -12.33 -7.01
N LEU A 184 10.03 -11.02 -7.07
CA LEU A 184 9.69 -10.13 -5.98
C LEU A 184 8.59 -9.18 -6.47
N CYS A 185 7.51 -9.10 -5.73
CA CYS A 185 6.45 -8.13 -5.89
C CYS A 185 6.59 -7.12 -4.77
N GLY A 186 6.45 -5.83 -5.02
CA GLY A 186 6.63 -4.86 -3.93
C GLY A 186 6.31 -3.43 -4.33
N LYS A 187 6.30 -2.57 -3.32
CA LYS A 187 6.02 -1.15 -3.48
C LYS A 187 6.93 -0.33 -2.57
N THR A 188 7.45 0.74 -3.13
CA THR A 188 8.15 1.79 -2.41
C THR A 188 7.18 2.79 -1.81
N GLY A 189 7.56 3.44 -0.74
CA GLY A 189 6.89 4.60 -0.17
C GLY A 189 7.94 5.62 0.28
N THR A 190 7.69 6.88 0.02
CA THR A 190 8.55 7.99 0.44
C THR A 190 7.67 9.10 0.99
N THR A 191 8.01 9.59 2.18
CA THR A 191 7.32 10.74 2.77
C THR A 191 7.79 12.05 2.13
N ASP A 192 6.98 13.11 2.28
CA ASP A 192 7.42 14.44 1.91
C ASP A 192 8.72 14.80 2.63
N ASN A 193 9.61 15.50 1.92
CA ASN A 193 10.91 15.89 2.40
C ASN A 193 11.84 14.72 2.82
N TRP A 194 11.57 13.49 2.37
CA TRP A 194 12.39 12.30 2.68
C TRP A 194 12.61 12.06 4.17
N TYR A 195 11.58 12.25 4.99
CA TYR A 195 11.67 11.91 6.42
C TYR A 195 11.76 10.41 6.63
N ASP A 196 10.97 9.65 5.85
CA ASP A 196 10.96 8.20 5.90
C ASP A 196 10.89 7.62 4.49
N GLU A 197 11.61 6.52 4.27
CA GLU A 197 11.51 5.67 3.10
C GLU A 197 11.10 4.27 3.53
N THR A 198 10.14 3.69 2.81
CA THR A 198 9.58 2.37 3.13
C THR A 198 9.56 1.51 1.88
N PHE A 199 9.82 0.23 2.05
CA PHE A 199 9.58 -0.78 1.02
C PHE A 199 8.85 -1.95 1.64
N VAL A 200 7.75 -2.40 1.02
CA VAL A 200 7.11 -3.68 1.32
C VAL A 200 7.28 -4.58 0.11
N GLY A 201 7.78 -5.80 0.35
CA GLY A 201 8.04 -6.77 -0.69
C GLY A 201 7.49 -8.15 -0.35
N MET A 202 7.07 -8.87 -1.38
CA MET A 202 6.51 -10.21 -1.27
C MET A 202 7.21 -11.15 -2.24
N THR A 203 7.58 -12.32 -1.75
CA THR A 203 7.94 -13.47 -2.56
C THR A 203 6.83 -14.52 -2.42
N ARG A 204 7.02 -15.70 -3.01
CA ARG A 204 6.10 -16.81 -2.82
C ARG A 204 5.94 -17.22 -1.34
N ASP A 205 7.01 -17.09 -0.55
CA ASP A 205 7.10 -17.70 0.77
C ASP A 205 7.06 -16.65 1.91
N PHE A 206 7.26 -15.36 1.59
CA PHE A 206 7.44 -14.30 2.58
C PHE A 206 6.80 -12.98 2.15
N VAL A 207 6.20 -12.29 3.12
CA VAL A 207 5.91 -10.85 3.05
C VAL A 207 6.82 -10.16 4.06
N SER A 208 7.47 -9.09 3.66
CA SER A 208 8.46 -8.39 4.46
C SER A 208 8.44 -6.89 4.16
N GLY A 209 8.81 -6.10 5.14
CA GLY A 209 8.92 -4.65 4.98
C GLY A 209 10.16 -4.09 5.67
N ILE A 210 10.59 -2.94 5.19
CA ILE A 210 11.64 -2.14 5.80
C ILE A 210 11.21 -0.68 5.76
N THR A 211 11.48 0.03 6.85
CA THR A 211 11.37 1.49 6.93
C THR A 211 12.69 2.05 7.41
N ILE A 212 13.15 3.09 6.73
CA ILE A 212 14.35 3.86 7.08
C ILE A 212 13.89 5.30 7.30
N GLY A 213 14.27 5.89 8.42
CA GLY A 213 13.91 7.25 8.76
C GLY A 213 14.58 7.70 10.05
N TYR A 214 14.43 8.98 10.37
CA TYR A 214 14.89 9.52 11.64
C TYR A 214 13.77 9.42 12.69
N LYS A 215 14.15 9.17 13.94
CA LYS A 215 13.20 9.05 15.06
C LYS A 215 12.29 10.27 15.23
N TYR A 216 12.79 11.46 14.86
CA TYR A 216 12.05 12.71 14.93
C TYR A 216 12.14 13.42 13.59
N ASN A 217 11.01 13.81 13.04
CA ASN A 217 10.95 14.61 11.84
C ASN A 217 11.47 16.02 12.13
N ASN A 218 12.56 16.35 11.45
CA ASN A 218 13.22 17.63 11.59
C ASN A 218 13.88 17.95 10.23
N ASP A 219 13.67 19.14 9.70
CA ASP A 219 14.19 19.57 8.39
C ASP A 219 15.70 19.43 8.23
N ALA A 220 16.44 19.37 9.35
CA ALA A 220 17.89 19.14 9.36
C ALA A 220 18.26 17.63 9.25
N LEU A 221 17.30 16.71 9.30
CA LEU A 221 17.52 15.27 9.41
C LEU A 221 16.83 14.48 8.28
N ASN A 222 16.66 15.10 7.12
CA ASN A 222 16.09 14.42 5.96
C ASN A 222 17.04 13.35 5.42
N LEU A 223 16.48 12.24 4.94
CA LEU A 223 17.27 11.24 4.24
C LEU A 223 17.79 11.82 2.92
N PRO A 224 18.96 11.35 2.42
CA PRO A 224 19.42 11.73 1.09
C PRO A 224 18.42 11.29 0.03
N SER A 225 18.15 12.13 -0.97
CA SER A 225 17.21 11.83 -2.08
C SER A 225 17.65 10.67 -3.01
N SER A 226 18.72 9.98 -2.67
CA SER A 226 19.38 8.92 -3.46
C SER A 226 19.71 7.66 -2.66
N ILE A 227 18.90 7.29 -1.69
CA ILE A 227 19.04 5.99 -1.04
C ILE A 227 18.33 4.90 -1.87
#